data_53661a22b87e06aaf0be75a885cdb5a1
#
_entry.id   53661a22b87e06aaf0be75a885cdb5a1
#
_cell.length_a   1.000
_cell.length_b   1.000
_cell.length_c   1.000
_cell.angle_alpha   90.00
_cell.angle_beta   90.00
_cell.angle_gamma   90.00
#
_symmetry.space_group_name_H-M   'P 1'
#
loop_
_entity.id
_entity.type
_entity.pdbx_description
1 polymer ?
#
loop_
_entity_poly.entity_id
_entity_poly.type
_entity_poly.pdbx_seq_one_letter_code
_entity_poly.pdbx_strand_id
1 'polypeptide(L)'
;MLVRHQHDVPIVQLQLHLLAAVACAAQPLAVLLVQGEPLGQSHVLGFALAVCFAAPTGFVAGLEGAAFVLLAELLFAPLLRAALTRVQCCFTLGEACALAQAAALLLTDSLSLTACALRPASAEGAMCAPRGDAAVASEAVLAGGLALSLLLASLFGGRGTASADWRRGALFGACAGLCTCGVLVPWLGLLLGRNPVAWALGFALAPGRPQMVCYWLLVLPGGAALASRLAPRGEQPRHAAPDEAAPADVDDDEELASSKARRRRARLLLTRKVYHALALALFVPAAAWQLPLLQLGLAAATALFLLLEVLRACEVAPLAAPLSAFLARFLDSRDGGTLVLTHLYLLLGCALPLWLSDAMMPTPPSSPPPQEARAAGEGSRAAHGVSLGAAPYAGLVVLGMGDAVASVVGVHVGRVRWPTTRKTVEGSAAAAASMLGLVLFLRWLVERGGAADVADWCCAAVCTVLVCLLEAFTSQIDNLFLPVYYAAALLLASYMPRE
;
A
#
# COMPACT_ATOMS: atom_id res chain seq x y z
N MET A 1 -0.03 40.92 3.29
CA MET A 1 -1.16 39.97 3.52
C MET A 1 -1.27 38.87 2.44
N LEU A 2 -0.61 39.02 1.30
CA LEU A 2 -0.63 38.04 0.17
C LEU A 2 0.39 36.89 0.26
N VAL A 3 1.35 36.93 1.18
CA VAL A 3 2.40 35.90 1.33
C VAL A 3 2.00 34.72 2.24
N ARG A 4 0.91 34.83 2.99
CA ARG A 4 0.45 33.75 3.86
C ARG A 4 -0.32 32.62 3.15
N HIS A 5 -0.84 32.81 1.94
CA HIS A 5 -1.68 31.81 1.26
C HIS A 5 -0.93 30.67 0.57
N GLN A 6 0.36 30.78 0.31
CA GLN A 6 1.10 29.72 -0.42
C GLN A 6 1.58 28.57 0.47
N HIS A 7 1.62 28.75 1.81
CA HIS A 7 2.03 27.71 2.76
C HIS A 7 0.86 26.83 3.28
N ASP A 8 -0.39 27.25 3.07
CA ASP A 8 -1.55 26.59 3.65
C ASP A 8 -2.18 25.51 2.75
N VAL A 9 -1.81 25.45 1.46
CA VAL A 9 -2.43 24.53 0.48
C VAL A 9 -2.20 23.04 0.82
N PRO A 10 -0.99 22.60 1.23
CA PRO A 10 -0.78 21.20 1.61
C PRO A 10 -1.57 20.81 2.88
N ILE A 11 -1.70 21.75 3.82
CA ILE A 11 -2.45 21.54 5.07
C ILE A 11 -3.93 21.39 4.79
N VAL A 12 -4.49 22.22 3.91
CA VAL A 12 -5.89 22.15 3.51
C VAL A 12 -6.18 20.82 2.80
N GLN A 13 -5.30 20.37 1.89
CA GLN A 13 -5.46 19.11 1.20
C GLN A 13 -5.40 17.92 2.15
N LEU A 14 -4.46 17.92 3.11
CA LEU A 14 -4.38 16.92 4.17
C LEU A 14 -5.66 16.91 5.03
N GLN A 15 -6.15 18.08 5.43
CA GLN A 15 -7.39 18.20 6.19
C GLN A 15 -8.59 17.65 5.42
N LEU A 16 -8.66 17.89 4.12
CA LEU A 16 -9.72 17.33 3.25
C LEU A 16 -9.66 15.81 3.16
N HIS A 17 -8.48 15.24 3.02
CA HIS A 17 -8.32 13.77 3.02
C HIS A 17 -8.69 13.17 4.37
N LEU A 18 -8.30 13.81 5.48
CA LEU A 18 -8.68 13.36 6.82
C LEU A 18 -10.19 13.46 7.04
N LEU A 19 -10.84 14.54 6.61
CA LEU A 19 -12.29 14.72 6.73
C LEU A 19 -13.04 13.72 5.84
N ALA A 20 -12.57 13.48 4.61
CA ALA A 20 -13.13 12.46 3.75
C ALA A 20 -12.96 11.05 4.35
N ALA A 21 -11.80 10.75 4.94
CA ALA A 21 -11.57 9.47 5.61
C ALA A 21 -12.48 9.30 6.83
N VAL A 22 -12.71 10.36 7.62
CA VAL A 22 -13.66 10.34 8.75
C VAL A 22 -15.09 10.14 8.26
N ALA A 23 -15.50 10.83 7.18
CA ALA A 23 -16.82 10.66 6.57
C ALA A 23 -17.02 9.22 6.09
N CYS A 24 -16.04 8.67 5.37
CA CYS A 24 -16.06 7.26 4.93
C CYS A 24 -16.09 6.27 6.12
N ALA A 25 -15.43 6.57 7.24
CA ALA A 25 -15.47 5.74 8.45
C ALA A 25 -16.84 5.75 9.15
N ALA A 26 -17.67 6.76 8.93
CA ALA A 26 -19.01 6.83 9.50
C ALA A 26 -19.95 5.74 8.95
N GLN A 27 -19.77 5.29 7.71
CA GLN A 27 -20.61 4.23 7.11
C GLN A 27 -20.49 2.87 7.79
N PRO A 28 -19.28 2.32 8.07
CA PRO A 28 -19.16 1.08 8.83
C PRO A 28 -19.80 1.17 10.22
N LEU A 29 -19.68 2.33 10.87
CA LEU A 29 -20.33 2.56 12.14
C LEU A 29 -21.85 2.55 12.01
N ALA A 30 -22.40 3.16 10.94
CA ALA A 30 -23.82 3.11 10.64
C ALA A 30 -24.32 1.68 10.38
N VAL A 31 -23.56 0.86 9.65
CA VAL A 31 -23.85 -0.55 9.42
C VAL A 31 -23.86 -1.35 10.74
N LEU A 32 -22.91 -1.07 11.64
CA LEU A 32 -22.83 -1.73 12.95
C LEU A 32 -23.98 -1.31 13.89
N LEU A 33 -24.43 -0.05 13.81
CA LEU A 33 -25.52 0.49 14.63
C LEU A 33 -26.90 0.00 14.18
N VAL A 34 -27.04 -0.33 12.89
CA VAL A 34 -28.31 -0.77 12.25
C VAL A 34 -28.24 -2.30 12.00
N GLN A 35 -27.87 -3.09 13.02
CA GLN A 35 -27.80 -4.55 12.91
C GLN A 35 -29.17 -5.12 12.55
N GLY A 36 -29.25 -5.72 11.36
CA GLY A 36 -30.44 -6.41 10.86
C GLY A 36 -31.17 -5.73 9.70
N GLU A 37 -30.80 -4.51 9.34
CA GLU A 37 -31.40 -3.80 8.21
C GLU A 37 -30.68 -4.09 6.87
N PRO A 38 -31.42 -4.12 5.75
CA PRO A 38 -30.79 -4.30 4.43
C PRO A 38 -29.82 -3.17 4.13
N LEU A 39 -28.67 -3.52 3.53
CA LEU A 39 -27.58 -2.61 3.14
C LEU A 39 -28.01 -1.25 2.53
N GLY A 40 -29.24 -1.17 1.99
CA GLY A 40 -29.81 0.05 1.42
C GLY A 40 -30.02 1.18 2.42
N GLN A 41 -30.51 0.89 3.64
CA GLN A 41 -30.76 1.95 4.64
C GLN A 41 -29.45 2.46 5.26
N SER A 42 -28.44 1.60 5.42
CA SER A 42 -27.11 2.00 5.89
C SER A 42 -26.42 2.98 4.92
N HIS A 43 -26.69 2.89 3.61
CA HIS A 43 -26.16 3.83 2.62
C HIS A 43 -26.79 5.22 2.75
N VAL A 44 -28.12 5.29 3.03
CA VAL A 44 -28.80 6.58 3.24
C VAL A 44 -28.26 7.27 4.48
N LEU A 45 -28.07 6.52 5.57
CA LEU A 45 -27.51 7.08 6.81
C LEU A 45 -26.04 7.51 6.61
N GLY A 46 -25.22 6.70 5.92
CA GLY A 46 -23.85 7.04 5.58
C GLY A 46 -23.76 8.30 4.72
N PHE A 47 -24.60 8.40 3.69
CA PHE A 47 -24.68 9.60 2.86
C PHE A 47 -25.12 10.84 3.65
N ALA A 48 -26.11 10.70 4.54
CA ALA A 48 -26.54 11.79 5.40
C ALA A 48 -25.40 12.27 6.34
N LEU A 49 -24.62 11.32 6.91
CA LEU A 49 -23.44 11.66 7.70
C LEU A 49 -22.36 12.35 6.85
N ALA A 50 -22.10 11.86 5.62
CA ALA A 50 -21.16 12.50 4.71
C ALA A 50 -21.57 13.95 4.37
N VAL A 51 -22.85 14.21 4.15
CA VAL A 51 -23.34 15.58 3.96
C VAL A 51 -23.11 16.44 5.19
N CYS A 52 -23.31 15.89 6.40
CA CYS A 52 -23.03 16.60 7.65
C CYS A 52 -21.54 16.95 7.81
N PHE A 53 -20.62 16.11 7.31
CA PHE A 53 -19.18 16.39 7.30
C PHE A 53 -18.77 17.32 6.14
N ALA A 54 -19.43 17.22 5.00
CA ALA A 54 -19.15 18.09 3.85
C ALA A 54 -19.55 19.56 4.09
N ALA A 55 -20.59 19.82 4.87
CA ALA A 55 -21.02 21.18 5.16
C ALA A 55 -19.95 22.02 5.91
N PRO A 56 -19.31 21.51 6.99
CA PRO A 56 -18.19 22.21 7.62
C PRO A 56 -16.98 22.37 6.70
N THR A 57 -16.67 21.36 5.85
CA THR A 57 -15.56 21.46 4.88
C THR A 57 -15.83 22.52 3.83
N GLY A 58 -17.08 22.67 3.39
CA GLY A 58 -17.47 23.74 2.49
C GLY A 58 -17.26 25.14 3.08
N PHE A 59 -17.41 25.27 4.39
CA PHE A 59 -17.12 26.53 5.10
C PHE A 59 -15.63 26.82 5.20
N VAL A 60 -14.79 25.79 5.41
CA VAL A 60 -13.33 25.93 5.59
C VAL A 60 -12.57 25.95 4.28
N ALA A 61 -12.91 25.05 3.35
CA ALA A 61 -12.18 24.79 2.09
C ALA A 61 -13.01 25.14 0.83
N GLY A 62 -14.17 25.79 1.00
CA GLY A 62 -15.05 26.15 -0.09
C GLY A 62 -15.81 24.98 -0.71
N LEU A 63 -16.52 25.26 -1.79
CA LEU A 63 -17.37 24.31 -2.49
C LEU A 63 -16.58 23.11 -3.03
N GLU A 64 -15.32 23.33 -3.42
CA GLU A 64 -14.44 22.26 -3.93
C GLU A 64 -14.13 21.21 -2.86
N GLY A 65 -13.88 21.65 -1.62
CA GLY A 65 -13.62 20.74 -0.50
C GLY A 65 -14.87 19.92 -0.14
N ALA A 66 -16.03 20.54 -0.14
CA ALA A 66 -17.30 19.83 0.08
C ALA A 66 -17.56 18.80 -1.02
N ALA A 67 -17.33 19.17 -2.29
CA ALA A 67 -17.47 18.27 -3.43
C ALA A 67 -16.51 17.07 -3.35
N PHE A 68 -15.27 17.29 -2.90
CA PHE A 68 -14.28 16.23 -2.68
C PHE A 68 -14.78 15.20 -1.66
N VAL A 69 -15.27 15.64 -0.50
CA VAL A 69 -15.78 14.74 0.54
C VAL A 69 -17.00 13.97 0.04
N LEU A 70 -17.94 14.64 -0.60
CA LEU A 70 -19.14 13.96 -1.16
C LEU A 70 -18.79 12.94 -2.23
N LEU A 71 -17.83 13.24 -3.11
CA LEU A 71 -17.39 12.32 -4.15
C LEU A 71 -16.68 11.10 -3.56
N ALA A 72 -15.82 11.31 -2.55
CA ALA A 72 -15.16 10.21 -1.85
C ALA A 72 -16.18 9.25 -1.22
N GLU A 73 -17.25 9.79 -0.61
CA GLU A 73 -18.30 8.97 -0.01
C GLU A 73 -19.14 8.24 -1.07
N LEU A 74 -19.45 8.89 -2.17
CA LEU A 74 -20.18 8.27 -3.29
C LEU A 74 -19.40 7.08 -3.89
N LEU A 75 -18.08 7.16 -3.91
CA LEU A 75 -17.22 6.07 -4.38
C LEU A 75 -17.01 5.00 -3.31
N PHE A 76 -16.91 5.38 -2.03
CA PHE A 76 -16.67 4.44 -0.95
C PHE A 76 -17.79 3.40 -0.79
N ALA A 77 -19.03 3.82 -0.80
CA ALA A 77 -20.19 2.95 -0.58
C ALA A 77 -20.26 1.75 -1.58
N PRO A 78 -20.18 1.96 -2.90
CA PRO A 78 -20.21 0.84 -3.85
C PRO A 78 -18.93 -0.02 -3.78
N LEU A 79 -17.76 0.55 -3.47
CA LEU A 79 -16.51 -0.20 -3.30
C LEU A 79 -16.59 -1.11 -2.09
N LEU A 80 -17.04 -0.60 -0.94
CA LEU A 80 -17.24 -1.41 0.27
C LEU A 80 -18.26 -2.52 0.03
N ARG A 81 -19.41 -2.20 -0.59
CA ARG A 81 -20.40 -3.20 -0.95
C ARG A 81 -19.81 -4.29 -1.85
N ALA A 82 -19.05 -3.91 -2.88
CA ALA A 82 -18.40 -4.87 -3.77
C ALA A 82 -17.40 -5.75 -3.04
N ALA A 83 -16.59 -5.19 -2.13
CA ALA A 83 -15.65 -5.94 -1.31
C ALA A 83 -16.36 -6.99 -0.42
N LEU A 84 -17.47 -6.61 0.22
CA LEU A 84 -18.21 -7.49 1.12
C LEU A 84 -19.07 -8.54 0.42
N THR A 85 -19.62 -8.23 -0.79
CA THR A 85 -20.59 -9.11 -1.45
C THR A 85 -20.00 -9.94 -2.59
N ARG A 86 -19.03 -9.39 -3.33
CA ARG A 86 -18.44 -10.05 -4.51
C ARG A 86 -17.13 -10.76 -4.20
N VAL A 87 -16.41 -10.30 -3.17
CA VAL A 87 -15.09 -10.81 -2.76
C VAL A 87 -15.23 -11.47 -1.38
N GLN A 88 -16.02 -12.55 -1.34
CA GLN A 88 -16.33 -13.23 -0.08
C GLN A 88 -15.11 -13.90 0.55
N CYS A 89 -15.04 -13.89 1.87
CA CYS A 89 -13.99 -14.52 2.68
C CYS A 89 -12.56 -14.01 2.45
N CYS A 90 -12.38 -12.85 1.77
CA CYS A 90 -11.06 -12.27 1.54
C CYS A 90 -10.69 -11.20 2.56
N PHE A 91 -11.68 -10.54 3.16
CA PHE A 91 -11.48 -9.40 4.05
C PHE A 91 -12.26 -9.55 5.34
N THR A 92 -11.69 -9.09 6.43
CA THR A 92 -12.46 -8.67 7.60
C THR A 92 -13.19 -7.36 7.28
N LEU A 93 -14.22 -7.02 8.05
CA LEU A 93 -14.94 -5.75 7.84
C LEU A 93 -14.00 -4.54 7.90
N GLY A 94 -13.06 -4.51 8.87
CA GLY A 94 -12.10 -3.43 9.00
C GLY A 94 -11.17 -3.30 7.80
N GLU A 95 -10.70 -4.41 7.26
CA GLU A 95 -9.86 -4.46 6.07
C GLU A 95 -10.62 -3.99 4.82
N ALA A 96 -11.84 -4.47 4.63
CA ALA A 96 -12.71 -4.02 3.53
C ALA A 96 -12.96 -2.51 3.60
N CYS A 97 -13.22 -1.96 4.79
CA CYS A 97 -13.40 -0.53 5.00
C CYS A 97 -12.14 0.27 4.65
N ALA A 98 -10.97 -0.15 5.16
CA ALA A 98 -9.71 0.57 4.92
C ALA A 98 -9.32 0.57 3.44
N LEU A 99 -9.48 -0.57 2.75
CA LEU A 99 -9.20 -0.68 1.32
C LEU A 99 -10.19 0.12 0.48
N ALA A 100 -11.48 0.07 0.82
CA ALA A 100 -12.51 0.86 0.14
C ALA A 100 -12.27 2.37 0.34
N GLN A 101 -11.84 2.81 1.53
CA GLN A 101 -11.46 4.20 1.79
C GLN A 101 -10.26 4.61 0.96
N ALA A 102 -9.18 3.83 0.98
CA ALA A 102 -7.98 4.12 0.21
C ALA A 102 -8.28 4.21 -1.30
N ALA A 103 -9.09 3.30 -1.83
CA ALA A 103 -9.51 3.30 -3.22
C ALA A 103 -10.40 4.51 -3.55
N ALA A 104 -11.36 4.85 -2.69
CA ALA A 104 -12.24 6.00 -2.87
C ALA A 104 -11.45 7.32 -2.87
N LEU A 105 -10.52 7.48 -1.92
CA LEU A 105 -9.66 8.66 -1.84
C LEU A 105 -8.74 8.78 -3.07
N LEU A 106 -8.11 7.69 -3.50
CA LEU A 106 -7.27 7.64 -4.69
C LEU A 106 -8.04 8.07 -5.94
N LEU A 107 -9.23 7.50 -6.16
CA LEU A 107 -10.06 7.83 -7.33
C LEU A 107 -10.57 9.28 -7.26
N THR A 108 -10.97 9.76 -6.09
CA THR A 108 -11.42 11.15 -5.90
C THR A 108 -10.29 12.14 -6.18
N ASP A 109 -9.09 11.86 -5.66
CA ASP A 109 -7.91 12.72 -5.85
C ASP A 109 -7.53 12.76 -7.34
N SER A 110 -7.51 11.61 -8.01
CA SER A 110 -7.25 11.52 -9.46
C SER A 110 -8.28 12.24 -10.32
N LEU A 111 -9.55 12.24 -9.92
CA LEU A 111 -10.60 13.05 -10.55
C LEU A 111 -10.37 14.55 -10.32
N SER A 112 -9.95 14.93 -9.12
CA SER A 112 -9.59 16.32 -8.79
C SER A 112 -8.41 16.80 -9.62
N LEU A 113 -7.34 15.98 -9.75
CA LEU A 113 -6.20 16.27 -10.62
C LEU A 113 -6.65 16.45 -12.09
N THR A 114 -7.55 15.61 -12.56
CA THR A 114 -8.08 15.71 -13.92
C THR A 114 -8.87 17.00 -14.10
N ALA A 115 -9.71 17.37 -13.13
CA ALA A 115 -10.43 18.63 -13.14
C ALA A 115 -9.48 19.84 -13.17
N CYS A 116 -8.39 19.77 -12.39
CA CYS A 116 -7.35 20.80 -12.41
C CYS A 116 -6.65 20.91 -13.77
N ALA A 117 -6.30 19.78 -14.39
CA ALA A 117 -5.65 19.75 -15.69
C ALA A 117 -6.55 20.29 -16.83
N LEU A 118 -7.86 20.24 -16.67
CA LEU A 118 -8.84 20.77 -17.64
C LEU A 118 -9.20 22.25 -17.42
N ARG A 119 -8.79 22.84 -16.29
CA ARG A 119 -9.07 24.26 -15.99
C ARG A 119 -8.20 25.19 -16.83
N PRO A 120 -8.71 26.36 -17.22
CA PRO A 120 -7.87 27.40 -17.83
C PRO A 120 -6.85 27.91 -16.80
N ALA A 121 -5.65 28.23 -17.27
CA ALA A 121 -4.51 28.68 -16.44
C ALA A 121 -4.80 29.91 -15.55
N SER A 122 -5.89 30.64 -15.81
CA SER A 122 -6.33 31.79 -15.01
C SER A 122 -7.17 31.45 -13.78
N ALA A 123 -7.60 30.19 -13.61
CA ALA A 123 -8.45 29.75 -12.52
C ALA A 123 -7.62 29.05 -11.45
N GLU A 124 -7.06 29.82 -10.51
CA GLU A 124 -6.40 29.28 -9.32
C GLU A 124 -7.46 28.67 -8.38
N GLY A 125 -7.37 27.38 -8.13
CA GLY A 125 -8.21 26.68 -7.13
C GLY A 125 -7.32 26.14 -6.00
N ALA A 126 -7.81 26.16 -4.77
CA ALA A 126 -7.09 25.65 -3.59
C ALA A 126 -6.70 24.17 -3.68
N MET A 127 -7.40 23.40 -4.51
CA MET A 127 -7.16 21.97 -4.73
C MET A 127 -6.10 21.66 -5.80
N CYS A 128 -5.68 22.67 -6.58
CA CYS A 128 -4.75 22.49 -7.70
C CYS A 128 -3.31 22.76 -7.31
N ALA A 129 -2.85 22.22 -6.17
CA ALA A 129 -1.45 22.32 -5.77
C ALA A 129 -0.54 21.66 -6.80
N PRO A 130 0.58 22.30 -7.20
CA PRO A 130 1.53 21.70 -8.12
C PRO A 130 2.17 20.46 -7.48
N ARG A 131 2.10 19.33 -8.19
CA ARG A 131 2.74 18.06 -7.81
C ARG A 131 3.88 17.72 -8.75
N GLY A 132 4.88 16.99 -8.26
CA GLY A 132 5.93 16.48 -9.12
C GLY A 132 5.39 15.50 -10.16
N ASP A 133 5.94 15.51 -11.37
CA ASP A 133 5.48 14.64 -12.47
C ASP A 133 5.49 13.15 -12.13
N ALA A 134 6.46 12.69 -11.32
CA ALA A 134 6.55 11.32 -10.91
C ALA A 134 5.40 10.93 -9.94
N ALA A 135 5.00 11.86 -9.06
CA ALA A 135 3.86 11.67 -8.16
C ALA A 135 2.56 11.60 -8.95
N VAL A 136 2.33 12.54 -9.89
CA VAL A 136 1.18 12.54 -10.80
C VAL A 136 1.12 11.25 -11.60
N ALA A 137 2.24 10.80 -12.16
CA ALA A 137 2.30 9.56 -12.92
C ALA A 137 2.04 8.33 -12.05
N SER A 138 2.57 8.29 -10.83
CA SER A 138 2.33 7.18 -9.89
C SER A 138 0.86 7.09 -9.52
N GLU A 139 0.23 8.21 -9.23
CA GLU A 139 -1.20 8.28 -8.92
C GLU A 139 -2.06 7.87 -10.11
N ALA A 140 -1.77 8.39 -11.31
CA ALA A 140 -2.50 8.02 -12.53
C ALA A 140 -2.38 6.52 -12.86
N VAL A 141 -1.20 5.93 -12.68
CA VAL A 141 -0.97 4.49 -12.88
C VAL A 141 -1.75 3.66 -11.87
N LEU A 142 -1.76 4.07 -10.59
CA LEU A 142 -2.52 3.37 -9.55
C LEU A 142 -4.03 3.48 -9.78
N ALA A 143 -4.55 4.68 -9.95
CA ALA A 143 -5.98 4.91 -10.15
C ALA A 143 -6.47 4.27 -11.44
N GLY A 144 -5.71 4.44 -12.53
CA GLY A 144 -6.00 3.80 -13.80
C GLY A 144 -5.94 2.28 -13.75
N GLY A 145 -4.93 1.71 -13.07
CA GLY A 145 -4.79 0.27 -12.84
C GLY A 145 -5.94 -0.29 -12.00
N LEU A 146 -6.36 0.41 -10.95
CA LEU A 146 -7.52 0.05 -10.15
C LEU A 146 -8.81 0.10 -10.96
N ALA A 147 -9.07 1.21 -11.67
CA ALA A 147 -10.26 1.37 -12.49
C ALA A 147 -10.33 0.31 -13.59
N LEU A 148 -9.23 0.03 -14.28
CA LEU A 148 -9.12 -1.03 -15.28
C LEU A 148 -9.40 -2.40 -14.68
N SER A 149 -8.83 -2.71 -13.51
CA SER A 149 -9.04 -3.97 -12.81
C SER A 149 -10.52 -4.16 -12.42
N LEU A 150 -11.16 -3.12 -11.89
CA LEU A 150 -12.59 -3.14 -11.55
C LEU A 150 -13.47 -3.32 -12.80
N LEU A 151 -13.14 -2.64 -13.90
CA LEU A 151 -13.83 -2.79 -15.18
C LEU A 151 -13.72 -4.21 -15.71
N LEU A 152 -12.50 -4.77 -15.80
CA LEU A 152 -12.27 -6.13 -16.29
C LEU A 152 -12.90 -7.17 -15.37
N ALA A 153 -12.85 -6.99 -14.05
CA ALA A 153 -13.57 -7.86 -13.11
C ALA A 153 -15.07 -7.82 -13.32
N SER A 154 -15.66 -6.67 -13.66
CA SER A 154 -17.09 -6.56 -13.95
C SER A 154 -17.48 -7.21 -15.27
N LEU A 155 -16.64 -7.11 -16.30
CA LEU A 155 -16.88 -7.68 -17.64
C LEU A 155 -16.67 -9.19 -17.68
N PHE A 156 -15.66 -9.70 -16.97
CA PHE A 156 -15.22 -11.10 -17.04
C PHE A 156 -15.54 -11.91 -15.78
N GLY A 157 -16.02 -11.31 -14.70
CA GLY A 157 -16.29 -11.96 -13.41
C GLY A 157 -17.52 -12.85 -13.36
N GLY A 158 -18.31 -12.97 -14.44
CA GLY A 158 -19.40 -13.93 -14.53
C GLY A 158 -18.86 -15.36 -14.62
N ARG A 159 -19.47 -16.32 -13.89
CA ARG A 159 -19.19 -17.75 -14.01
C ARG A 159 -19.49 -18.22 -15.43
N GLY A 160 -18.57 -17.98 -16.34
CA GLY A 160 -18.56 -18.64 -17.64
C GLY A 160 -18.14 -20.08 -17.42
N THR A 161 -18.80 -21.02 -18.13
CA THR A 161 -18.38 -22.42 -18.23
C THR A 161 -16.85 -22.47 -18.40
N ALA A 162 -16.20 -23.24 -17.56
CA ALA A 162 -14.75 -23.45 -17.53
C ALA A 162 -14.26 -24.16 -18.80
N SER A 163 -14.41 -23.50 -19.95
CA SER A 163 -13.75 -23.88 -21.17
C SER A 163 -12.46 -23.08 -21.28
N ALA A 164 -11.35 -23.75 -21.55
CA ALA A 164 -10.06 -23.15 -21.87
C ALA A 164 -10.16 -22.35 -23.18
N ASP A 165 -11.10 -21.41 -23.25
CA ASP A 165 -11.38 -20.63 -24.46
C ASP A 165 -10.34 -19.52 -24.58
N TRP A 166 -9.36 -19.72 -25.44
CA TRP A 166 -8.35 -18.72 -25.79
C TRP A 166 -8.96 -17.39 -26.28
N ARG A 167 -10.19 -17.43 -26.85
CA ARG A 167 -10.92 -16.24 -27.31
C ARG A 167 -11.25 -15.30 -26.16
N ARG A 168 -11.64 -15.86 -25.00
CA ARG A 168 -11.87 -15.08 -23.78
C ARG A 168 -10.59 -14.39 -23.30
N GLY A 169 -9.46 -15.10 -23.37
CA GLY A 169 -8.13 -14.53 -23.07
C GLY A 169 -7.73 -13.42 -24.05
N ALA A 170 -7.94 -13.65 -25.36
CA ALA A 170 -7.67 -12.65 -26.37
C ALA A 170 -8.56 -11.39 -26.18
N LEU A 171 -9.85 -11.57 -25.88
CA LEU A 171 -10.77 -10.48 -25.61
C LEU A 171 -10.35 -9.70 -24.33
N PHE A 172 -9.99 -10.40 -23.26
CA PHE A 172 -9.46 -9.76 -22.04
C PHE A 172 -8.23 -8.91 -22.35
N GLY A 173 -7.26 -9.48 -23.08
CA GLY A 173 -6.05 -8.76 -23.49
C GLY A 173 -6.36 -7.56 -24.40
N ALA A 174 -7.28 -7.72 -25.35
CA ALA A 174 -7.71 -6.63 -26.23
C ALA A 174 -8.40 -5.50 -25.44
N CYS A 175 -9.32 -5.82 -24.53
CA CYS A 175 -9.95 -4.82 -23.67
C CYS A 175 -8.93 -4.10 -22.79
N ALA A 176 -8.00 -4.84 -22.14
CA ALA A 176 -6.95 -4.26 -21.34
C ALA A 176 -6.04 -3.34 -22.17
N GLY A 177 -5.63 -3.78 -23.36
CA GLY A 177 -4.79 -3.00 -24.28
C GLY A 177 -5.49 -1.73 -24.78
N LEU A 178 -6.75 -1.84 -25.21
CA LEU A 178 -7.55 -0.70 -25.66
C LEU A 178 -7.76 0.33 -24.56
N CYS A 179 -8.10 -0.10 -23.33
CA CYS A 179 -8.25 0.81 -22.20
C CYS A 179 -6.91 1.46 -21.83
N THR A 180 -5.81 0.71 -21.83
CA THR A 180 -4.49 1.27 -21.52
C THR A 180 -4.05 2.25 -22.58
N CYS A 181 -4.05 1.87 -23.86
CA CYS A 181 -3.54 2.73 -24.94
C CYS A 181 -4.53 3.84 -25.33
N GLY A 182 -5.85 3.57 -25.28
CA GLY A 182 -6.88 4.50 -25.71
C GLY A 182 -7.39 5.44 -24.61
N VAL A 183 -7.21 5.09 -23.34
CA VAL A 183 -7.71 5.90 -22.22
C VAL A 183 -6.58 6.29 -21.28
N LEU A 184 -5.85 5.34 -20.68
CA LEU A 184 -4.87 5.64 -19.62
C LEU A 184 -3.67 6.42 -20.14
N VAL A 185 -3.13 6.08 -21.31
CA VAL A 185 -2.00 6.81 -21.89
C VAL A 185 -2.36 8.24 -22.27
N PRO A 186 -3.48 8.52 -22.99
CA PRO A 186 -3.94 9.89 -23.25
C PRO A 186 -4.26 10.68 -21.97
N TRP A 187 -4.88 10.02 -20.97
CA TRP A 187 -5.19 10.64 -19.68
C TRP A 187 -3.90 11.07 -18.96
N LEU A 188 -2.89 10.20 -18.92
CA LEU A 188 -1.58 10.56 -18.35
C LEU A 188 -0.94 11.72 -19.11
N GLY A 189 -1.08 11.77 -20.46
CA GLY A 189 -0.65 12.88 -21.28
C GLY A 189 -1.34 14.20 -20.94
N LEU A 190 -2.64 14.16 -20.67
CA LEU A 190 -3.43 15.31 -20.19
C LEU A 190 -2.90 15.80 -18.83
N LEU A 191 -2.69 14.91 -17.87
CA LEU A 191 -2.23 15.25 -16.52
C LEU A 191 -0.81 15.83 -16.53
N LEU A 192 0.09 15.29 -17.36
CA LEU A 192 1.47 15.78 -17.48
C LEU A 192 1.63 17.00 -18.40
N GLY A 193 0.60 17.36 -19.17
CA GLY A 193 0.67 18.43 -20.17
C GLY A 193 1.67 18.18 -21.30
N ARG A 194 2.11 16.92 -21.52
CA ARG A 194 3.13 16.51 -22.51
C ARG A 194 2.98 15.05 -22.91
N ASN A 195 3.71 14.65 -23.96
CA ASN A 195 3.68 13.26 -24.42
C ASN A 195 4.15 12.30 -23.31
N PRO A 196 3.29 11.38 -22.82
CA PRO A 196 3.60 10.51 -21.68
C PRO A 196 4.68 9.47 -22.01
N VAL A 197 4.78 9.02 -23.26
CA VAL A 197 5.81 8.04 -23.68
C VAL A 197 7.20 8.72 -23.71
N ALA A 198 7.28 9.93 -24.28
CA ALA A 198 8.52 10.69 -24.28
C ALA A 198 8.97 11.04 -22.86
N TRP A 199 7.99 11.40 -21.98
CA TRP A 199 8.27 11.66 -20.58
C TRP A 199 8.77 10.37 -19.87
N ALA A 200 8.11 9.23 -20.05
CA ALA A 200 8.49 7.97 -19.42
C ALA A 200 9.90 7.53 -19.85
N LEU A 201 10.24 7.66 -21.13
CA LEU A 201 11.59 7.39 -21.64
C LEU A 201 12.63 8.33 -21.03
N GLY A 202 12.38 9.63 -21.01
CA GLY A 202 13.27 10.62 -20.39
C GLY A 202 13.40 10.38 -18.88
N PHE A 203 12.30 10.02 -18.22
CA PHE A 203 12.31 9.65 -16.83
C PHE A 203 13.17 8.41 -16.57
N ALA A 204 12.97 7.33 -17.33
CA ALA A 204 13.70 6.07 -17.16
C ALA A 204 15.20 6.19 -17.48
N LEU A 205 15.57 7.07 -18.43
CA LEU A 205 16.96 7.29 -18.85
C LEU A 205 17.70 8.35 -18.03
N ALA A 206 17.05 9.00 -17.07
CA ALA A 206 17.70 9.99 -16.21
C ALA A 206 18.84 9.36 -15.38
N PRO A 207 19.87 10.14 -15.01
CA PRO A 207 21.08 9.64 -14.34
C PRO A 207 20.77 8.78 -13.09
N GLY A 208 21.40 7.64 -12.98
CA GLY A 208 21.25 6.68 -11.88
C GLY A 208 20.06 5.73 -12.00
N ARG A 209 19.04 6.04 -12.82
CA ARG A 209 17.86 5.18 -12.96
C ARG A 209 18.10 3.93 -13.80
N PRO A 210 18.79 3.98 -14.95
CA PRO A 210 19.12 2.77 -15.70
C PRO A 210 19.90 1.76 -14.86
N GLN A 211 20.84 2.22 -14.04
CA GLN A 211 21.63 1.37 -13.14
C GLN A 211 20.71 0.69 -12.09
N MET A 212 19.75 1.46 -11.53
CA MET A 212 18.78 0.92 -10.59
C MET A 212 17.85 -0.10 -11.23
N VAL A 213 17.39 0.14 -12.45
CA VAL A 213 16.58 -0.82 -13.22
C VAL A 213 17.38 -2.09 -13.52
N CYS A 214 18.63 -1.98 -13.97
CA CYS A 214 19.52 -3.13 -14.15
C CYS A 214 19.72 -3.93 -12.86
N TYR A 215 19.90 -3.22 -11.74
CA TYR A 215 19.99 -3.85 -10.43
C TYR A 215 18.72 -4.65 -10.10
N TRP A 216 17.54 -4.10 -10.30
CA TRP A 216 16.27 -4.79 -10.08
C TRP A 216 16.09 -6.00 -10.99
N LEU A 217 16.47 -5.89 -12.28
CA LEU A 217 16.42 -7.00 -13.23
C LEU A 217 17.35 -8.17 -12.87
N LEU A 218 18.39 -7.93 -12.09
CA LEU A 218 19.28 -8.96 -11.58
C LEU A 218 18.80 -9.55 -10.26
N VAL A 219 18.39 -8.70 -9.32
CA VAL A 219 18.05 -9.09 -7.93
C VAL A 219 16.70 -9.79 -7.88
N LEU A 220 15.70 -9.30 -8.62
CA LEU A 220 14.35 -9.87 -8.58
C LEU A 220 14.27 -11.34 -9.06
N PRO A 221 14.81 -11.70 -10.23
CA PRO A 221 14.81 -13.09 -10.67
C PRO A 221 15.65 -13.99 -9.76
N GLY A 222 16.80 -13.49 -9.27
CA GLY A 222 17.66 -14.22 -8.34
C GLY A 222 16.94 -14.55 -7.03
N GLY A 223 16.27 -13.55 -6.43
CA GLY A 223 15.48 -13.73 -5.23
C GLY A 223 14.28 -14.64 -5.43
N ALA A 224 13.55 -14.49 -6.54
CA ALA A 224 12.44 -15.37 -6.89
C ALA A 224 12.89 -16.82 -7.10
N ALA A 225 14.03 -17.04 -7.75
CA ALA A 225 14.64 -18.37 -7.93
C ALA A 225 15.04 -18.98 -6.59
N LEU A 226 15.63 -18.19 -5.68
CA LEU A 226 15.97 -18.63 -4.33
C LEU A 226 14.70 -19.01 -3.55
N ALA A 227 13.70 -18.18 -3.54
CA ALA A 227 12.42 -18.44 -2.88
C ALA A 227 11.74 -19.70 -3.41
N SER A 228 11.76 -19.91 -4.74
CA SER A 228 11.18 -21.10 -5.36
C SER A 228 11.93 -22.40 -5.03
N ARG A 229 13.24 -22.35 -4.79
CA ARG A 229 14.04 -23.50 -4.33
C ARG A 229 13.75 -23.86 -2.86
N LEU A 230 13.45 -22.88 -2.04
CA LEU A 230 13.14 -23.06 -0.62
C LEU A 230 11.68 -23.45 -0.39
N ALA A 231 10.79 -23.10 -1.32
CA ALA A 231 9.39 -23.46 -1.24
C ALA A 231 9.20 -24.99 -1.18
N PRO A 232 8.25 -25.47 -0.36
CA PRO A 232 7.96 -26.91 -0.29
C PRO A 232 7.54 -27.41 -1.68
N ARG A 233 8.23 -28.43 -2.21
CA ARG A 233 7.81 -29.11 -3.44
C ARG A 233 6.54 -29.89 -3.15
N GLY A 234 5.51 -29.63 -3.96
CA GLY A 234 4.12 -29.95 -3.73
C GLY A 234 3.80 -31.41 -3.41
N GLU A 235 3.00 -31.55 -2.39
CA GLU A 235 1.81 -32.38 -2.43
C GLU A 235 0.64 -31.40 -2.33
N GLN A 236 -0.25 -31.38 -3.33
CA GLN A 236 -1.53 -30.68 -3.23
C GLN A 236 -2.20 -31.15 -1.93
N PRO A 237 -2.81 -30.24 -1.16
CA PRO A 237 -3.71 -30.69 -0.11
C PRO A 237 -4.78 -31.53 -0.81
N ARG A 238 -4.71 -32.84 -0.66
CA ARG A 238 -5.86 -33.69 -0.92
C ARG A 238 -6.92 -33.13 0.00
N HIS A 239 -8.01 -32.60 -0.56
CA HIS A 239 -9.25 -32.45 0.15
C HIS A 239 -9.51 -33.80 0.80
N ALA A 240 -9.33 -33.88 2.11
CA ALA A 240 -9.74 -35.06 2.85
C ALA A 240 -11.25 -35.17 2.66
N ALA A 241 -11.65 -36.13 1.84
CA ALA A 241 -13.00 -36.63 1.87
C ALA A 241 -13.24 -37.15 3.31
N PRO A 242 -14.36 -36.84 3.95
CA PRO A 242 -14.71 -37.49 5.20
C PRO A 242 -15.03 -38.97 4.89
N ASP A 243 -14.57 -39.83 5.78
CA ASP A 243 -14.87 -41.26 5.82
C ASP A 243 -14.17 -42.21 4.83
N GLU A 244 -12.94 -42.60 5.22
CA GLU A 244 -12.55 -44.00 5.15
C GLU A 244 -11.70 -44.33 6.37
N ALA A 245 -12.20 -45.20 7.22
CA ALA A 245 -11.54 -45.71 8.42
C ALA A 245 -10.25 -46.45 7.99
N ALA A 246 -9.09 -45.96 8.42
CA ALA A 246 -7.82 -46.64 8.26
C ALA A 246 -7.56 -47.58 9.44
N PRO A 247 -6.94 -48.75 9.19
CA PRO A 247 -6.64 -49.73 10.24
C PRO A 247 -5.51 -49.25 11.15
N ALA A 248 -5.61 -49.66 12.41
CA ALA A 248 -4.68 -49.35 13.49
C ALA A 248 -3.37 -50.16 13.34
N ASP A 249 -2.28 -49.45 13.00
CA ASP A 249 -0.87 -49.78 13.30
C ASP A 249 -0.04 -48.53 13.06
N VAL A 250 0.05 -47.59 14.06
CA VAL A 250 0.27 -46.20 13.68
C VAL A 250 1.05 -45.36 14.68
N ASP A 251 1.93 -45.83 15.48
CA ASP A 251 2.73 -44.93 16.35
C ASP A 251 3.90 -44.28 15.56
N ASP A 252 4.56 -45.00 14.64
CA ASP A 252 5.70 -44.47 13.85
C ASP A 252 5.26 -43.56 12.68
N ASP A 253 4.11 -43.79 12.09
CA ASP A 253 3.59 -42.98 10.97
C ASP A 253 3.04 -41.62 11.43
N GLU A 254 2.51 -41.51 12.63
CA GLU A 254 2.02 -40.24 13.21
C GLU A 254 3.15 -39.29 13.57
N GLU A 255 4.26 -39.81 14.15
CA GLU A 255 5.44 -39.03 14.46
C GLU A 255 6.15 -38.56 13.20
N LEU A 256 6.23 -39.39 12.16
CA LEU A 256 6.80 -39.04 10.86
C LEU A 256 5.93 -38.00 10.13
N ALA A 257 4.60 -38.13 10.16
CA ALA A 257 3.66 -37.16 9.59
C ALA A 257 3.75 -35.83 10.32
N SER A 258 3.84 -35.81 11.65
CA SER A 258 4.04 -34.63 12.48
C SER A 258 5.36 -33.92 12.17
N SER A 259 6.46 -34.67 12.02
CA SER A 259 7.78 -34.14 11.67
C SER A 259 7.81 -33.55 10.26
N LYS A 260 7.17 -34.17 9.28
CA LYS A 260 7.02 -33.67 7.89
C LYS A 260 6.20 -32.36 7.88
N ALA A 261 5.10 -32.31 8.62
CA ALA A 261 4.26 -31.11 8.75
C ALA A 261 5.04 -29.94 9.39
N ARG A 262 5.83 -30.20 10.44
CA ARG A 262 6.70 -29.21 11.09
C ARG A 262 7.76 -28.68 10.14
N ARG A 263 8.44 -29.56 9.37
CA ARG A 263 9.43 -29.16 8.34
C ARG A 263 8.78 -28.34 7.23
N ARG A 264 7.57 -28.69 6.78
CA ARG A 264 6.83 -27.94 5.77
C ARG A 264 6.48 -26.53 6.27
N ARG A 265 5.98 -26.40 7.51
CA ARG A 265 5.71 -25.09 8.13
C ARG A 265 6.97 -24.23 8.25
N ALA A 266 8.08 -24.80 8.67
CA ALA A 266 9.36 -24.09 8.76
C ALA A 266 9.84 -23.58 7.39
N ARG A 267 9.72 -24.40 6.32
CA ARG A 267 10.07 -23.96 4.96
C ARG A 267 9.17 -22.86 4.43
N LEU A 268 7.84 -22.92 4.67
CA LEU A 268 6.91 -21.86 4.29
C LEU A 268 7.27 -20.53 4.99
N LEU A 269 7.55 -20.57 6.29
CA LEU A 269 8.01 -19.40 7.04
C LEU A 269 9.29 -18.83 6.43
N LEU A 270 10.29 -19.67 6.17
CA LEU A 270 11.56 -19.25 5.57
C LEU A 270 11.35 -18.62 4.19
N THR A 271 10.52 -19.22 3.34
CA THR A 271 10.21 -18.67 2.01
C THR A 271 9.59 -17.29 2.10
N ARG A 272 8.65 -17.06 3.02
CA ARG A 272 8.06 -15.72 3.26
C ARG A 272 9.14 -14.71 3.69
N LYS A 273 10.08 -15.10 4.56
CA LYS A 273 11.16 -14.22 5.02
C LYS A 273 12.17 -13.88 3.92
N VAL A 274 12.37 -14.78 2.95
CA VAL A 274 13.15 -14.45 1.74
C VAL A 274 12.49 -13.33 0.93
N TYR A 275 11.16 -13.30 0.82
CA TYR A 275 10.47 -12.18 0.14
C TYR A 275 10.61 -10.85 0.88
N HIS A 276 10.59 -10.86 2.23
CA HIS A 276 10.85 -9.65 3.02
C HIS A 276 12.28 -9.15 2.83
N ALA A 277 13.26 -10.05 2.86
CA ALA A 277 14.66 -9.71 2.58
C ALA A 277 14.85 -9.21 1.14
N LEU A 278 14.14 -9.81 0.17
CA LEU A 278 14.14 -9.37 -1.22
C LEU A 278 13.55 -7.95 -1.35
N ALA A 279 12.45 -7.66 -0.64
CA ALA A 279 11.86 -6.32 -0.62
C ALA A 279 12.85 -5.29 -0.06
N LEU A 280 13.57 -5.59 1.03
CA LEU A 280 14.64 -4.72 1.53
C LEU A 280 15.75 -4.52 0.50
N ALA A 281 16.24 -5.60 -0.11
CA ALA A 281 17.30 -5.52 -1.11
C ALA A 281 16.88 -4.67 -2.32
N LEU A 282 15.64 -4.78 -2.79
CA LEU A 282 15.13 -4.02 -3.93
C LEU A 282 14.84 -2.56 -3.59
N PHE A 283 14.23 -2.30 -2.41
CA PHE A 283 13.62 -1.01 -2.13
C PHE A 283 14.53 -0.06 -1.36
N VAL A 284 15.39 -0.57 -0.44
CA VAL A 284 16.27 0.31 0.34
C VAL A 284 17.23 1.12 -0.52
N PRO A 285 17.97 0.52 -1.49
CA PRO A 285 18.82 1.31 -2.37
C PRO A 285 18.03 2.32 -3.21
N ALA A 286 16.86 1.93 -3.71
CA ALA A 286 16.02 2.80 -4.52
C ALA A 286 15.43 3.95 -3.68
N ALA A 287 15.02 3.68 -2.44
CA ALA A 287 14.53 4.69 -1.50
C ALA A 287 15.61 5.73 -1.16
N ALA A 288 16.88 5.30 -1.06
CA ALA A 288 17.98 6.18 -0.75
C ALA A 288 18.44 7.04 -1.93
N TRP A 289 18.41 6.51 -3.15
CA TRP A 289 19.04 7.19 -4.30
C TRP A 289 18.08 7.54 -5.42
N GLN A 290 16.94 6.86 -5.55
CA GLN A 290 16.00 7.02 -6.66
C GLN A 290 14.54 6.91 -6.19
N LEU A 291 14.17 7.67 -5.15
CA LEU A 291 12.83 7.63 -4.54
C LEU A 291 11.69 7.78 -5.56
N PRO A 292 11.72 8.74 -6.53
CA PRO A 292 10.65 8.87 -7.51
C PRO A 292 10.52 7.63 -8.42
N LEU A 293 11.63 6.95 -8.72
CA LEU A 293 11.61 5.69 -9.48
C LEU A 293 10.99 4.57 -8.66
N LEU A 294 11.28 4.50 -7.36
CA LEU A 294 10.67 3.52 -6.45
C LEU A 294 9.17 3.74 -6.35
N GLN A 295 8.70 4.97 -6.14
CA GLN A 295 7.29 5.30 -6.03
C GLN A 295 6.51 4.90 -7.30
N LEU A 296 7.02 5.26 -8.48
CA LEU A 296 6.41 4.87 -9.75
C LEU A 296 6.49 3.36 -9.99
N GLY A 297 7.60 2.72 -9.65
CA GLY A 297 7.78 1.26 -9.75
C GLY A 297 6.79 0.50 -8.87
N LEU A 298 6.57 0.95 -7.64
CA LEU A 298 5.58 0.37 -6.72
C LEU A 298 4.15 0.58 -7.23
N ALA A 299 3.84 1.74 -7.82
CA ALA A 299 2.55 2.01 -8.44
C ALA A 299 2.28 1.07 -9.62
N ALA A 300 3.27 0.94 -10.52
CA ALA A 300 3.19 0.03 -11.66
C ALA A 300 3.07 -1.44 -11.23
N ALA A 301 3.85 -1.86 -10.24
CA ALA A 301 3.78 -3.21 -9.68
C ALA A 301 2.41 -3.48 -9.04
N THR A 302 1.86 -2.54 -8.27
CA THR A 302 0.52 -2.67 -7.66
C THR A 302 -0.56 -2.80 -8.72
N ALA A 303 -0.55 -1.94 -9.74
CA ALA A 303 -1.49 -2.00 -10.86
C ALA A 303 -1.38 -3.33 -11.62
N LEU A 304 -0.17 -3.81 -11.86
CA LEU A 304 0.08 -5.10 -12.52
C LEU A 304 -0.42 -6.28 -11.66
N PHE A 305 -0.14 -6.29 -10.35
CA PHE A 305 -0.63 -7.34 -9.46
C PHE A 305 -2.15 -7.37 -9.37
N LEU A 306 -2.81 -6.22 -9.32
CA LEU A 306 -4.28 -6.14 -9.36
C LEU A 306 -4.82 -6.75 -10.67
N LEU A 307 -4.22 -6.41 -11.80
CA LEU A 307 -4.63 -6.95 -13.11
C LEU A 307 -4.41 -8.47 -13.21
N LEU A 308 -3.26 -8.96 -12.75
CA LEU A 308 -2.96 -10.39 -12.71
C LEU A 308 -3.92 -11.15 -11.79
N GLU A 309 -4.29 -10.56 -10.66
CA GLU A 309 -5.23 -11.18 -9.73
C GLU A 309 -6.66 -11.22 -10.30
N VAL A 310 -7.09 -10.18 -11.01
CA VAL A 310 -8.36 -10.21 -11.76
C VAL A 310 -8.33 -11.28 -12.84
N LEU A 311 -7.26 -11.37 -13.62
CA LEU A 311 -7.07 -12.39 -14.65
C LEU A 311 -7.17 -13.80 -14.06
N ARG A 312 -6.53 -14.03 -12.90
CA ARG A 312 -6.57 -15.31 -12.18
C ARG A 312 -7.97 -15.61 -11.63
N ALA A 313 -8.58 -14.65 -10.95
CA ALA A 313 -9.88 -14.80 -10.31
C ALA A 313 -11.02 -14.99 -11.32
N CYS A 314 -10.89 -14.39 -12.51
CA CYS A 314 -11.82 -14.58 -13.63
C CYS A 314 -11.50 -15.83 -14.47
N GLU A 315 -10.52 -16.64 -14.09
CA GLU A 315 -10.10 -17.89 -14.80
C GLU A 315 -9.80 -17.67 -16.30
N VAL A 316 -9.12 -16.57 -16.63
CA VAL A 316 -8.85 -16.20 -18.02
C VAL A 316 -7.69 -17.03 -18.58
N ALA A 317 -8.01 -17.91 -19.54
CA ALA A 317 -7.00 -18.73 -20.23
C ALA A 317 -6.10 -17.87 -21.16
N PRO A 318 -4.85 -18.27 -21.41
CA PRO A 318 -4.14 -19.44 -20.88
C PRO A 318 -3.40 -19.18 -19.56
N LEU A 319 -3.35 -17.95 -19.06
CA LEU A 319 -2.45 -17.52 -17.97
C LEU A 319 -3.00 -17.82 -16.56
N ALA A 320 -4.30 -17.95 -16.37
CA ALA A 320 -4.90 -18.13 -15.05
C ALA A 320 -4.44 -19.43 -14.36
N ALA A 321 -4.40 -20.56 -15.10
CA ALA A 321 -4.00 -21.84 -14.53
C ALA A 321 -2.53 -21.88 -14.08
N PRO A 322 -1.53 -21.49 -14.89
CA PRO A 322 -0.14 -21.44 -14.44
C PRO A 322 0.08 -20.43 -13.31
N LEU A 323 -0.63 -19.29 -13.32
CA LEU A 323 -0.56 -18.29 -12.25
C LEU A 323 -1.12 -18.84 -10.94
N SER A 324 -2.28 -19.51 -10.98
CA SER A 324 -2.86 -20.19 -9.81
C SER A 324 -1.94 -21.30 -9.27
N ALA A 325 -1.33 -22.10 -10.14
CA ALA A 325 -0.38 -23.14 -9.75
C ALA A 325 0.91 -22.56 -9.14
N PHE A 326 1.36 -21.40 -9.63
CA PHE A 326 2.49 -20.67 -9.03
C PHE A 326 2.15 -20.16 -7.64
N LEU A 327 1.03 -19.45 -7.49
CA LEU A 327 0.60 -18.85 -6.23
C LEU A 327 0.24 -19.89 -5.18
N ALA A 328 -0.31 -21.05 -5.57
CA ALA A 328 -0.66 -22.15 -4.66
C ALA A 328 0.50 -22.63 -3.78
N ARG A 329 1.75 -22.38 -4.21
CA ARG A 329 2.96 -22.73 -3.44
C ARG A 329 3.18 -21.83 -2.23
N PHE A 330 2.55 -20.65 -2.20
CA PHE A 330 2.77 -19.59 -1.23
C PHE A 330 1.53 -19.25 -0.40
N LEU A 331 0.41 -19.92 -0.68
CA LEU A 331 -0.86 -19.72 0.02
C LEU A 331 -0.73 -20.06 1.50
N ASP A 332 -1.29 -19.20 2.34
CA ASP A 332 -1.48 -19.41 3.76
C ASP A 332 -2.94 -19.77 4.06
N SER A 333 -3.22 -20.20 5.29
CA SER A 333 -4.59 -20.47 5.77
C SER A 333 -5.53 -19.27 5.70
N ARG A 334 -4.97 -18.05 5.57
CA ARG A 334 -5.72 -16.79 5.41
C ARG A 334 -6.16 -16.53 3.96
N ASP A 335 -5.51 -17.15 2.98
CA ASP A 335 -5.81 -17.01 1.55
C ASP A 335 -6.94 -17.95 1.09
N GLY A 336 -7.94 -18.19 1.96
CA GLY A 336 -9.07 -19.07 1.67
C GLY A 336 -10.19 -18.45 0.82
N GLY A 337 -10.05 -17.18 0.43
CA GLY A 337 -11.03 -16.44 -0.35
C GLY A 337 -10.84 -16.56 -1.87
N THR A 338 -11.66 -15.82 -2.62
CA THR A 338 -11.59 -15.78 -4.10
C THR A 338 -10.33 -15.07 -4.60
N LEU A 339 -9.78 -14.12 -3.81
CA LEU A 339 -8.57 -13.37 -4.14
C LEU A 339 -7.39 -13.80 -3.27
N VAL A 340 -6.20 -13.83 -3.84
CA VAL A 340 -4.92 -14.05 -3.16
C VAL A 340 -4.24 -12.71 -2.95
N LEU A 341 -4.39 -12.16 -1.75
CA LEU A 341 -4.03 -10.76 -1.45
C LEU A 341 -2.73 -10.61 -0.67
N THR A 342 -2.16 -11.69 -0.14
CA THR A 342 -0.97 -11.64 0.74
C THR A 342 0.19 -10.88 0.11
N HIS A 343 0.46 -11.08 -1.20
CA HIS A 343 1.54 -10.38 -1.91
C HIS A 343 1.21 -8.90 -2.14
N LEU A 344 -0.07 -8.60 -2.41
CA LEU A 344 -0.54 -7.22 -2.59
C LEU A 344 -0.45 -6.43 -1.29
N TYR A 345 -0.78 -7.05 -0.16
CA TYR A 345 -0.64 -6.41 1.17
C TYR A 345 0.80 -6.08 1.52
N LEU A 346 1.74 -6.98 1.22
CA LEU A 346 3.16 -6.71 1.41
C LEU A 346 3.61 -5.51 0.57
N LEU A 347 3.21 -5.47 -0.71
CA LEU A 347 3.56 -4.39 -1.62
C LEU A 347 2.94 -3.06 -1.18
N LEU A 348 1.64 -3.04 -0.86
CA LEU A 348 0.92 -1.85 -0.39
C LEU A 348 1.47 -1.36 0.96
N GLY A 349 1.79 -2.27 1.89
CA GLY A 349 2.40 -1.89 3.15
C GLY A 349 3.75 -1.19 3.01
N CYS A 350 4.54 -1.56 1.99
CA CYS A 350 5.77 -0.84 1.67
C CYS A 350 5.50 0.49 0.93
N ALA A 351 4.48 0.53 0.07
CA ALA A 351 4.23 1.64 -0.85
C ALA A 351 3.43 2.79 -0.23
N LEU A 352 2.40 2.49 0.58
CA LEU A 352 1.52 3.50 1.17
C LEU A 352 2.27 4.58 1.97
N PRO A 353 3.20 4.24 2.89
CA PRO A 353 3.96 5.26 3.59
C PRO A 353 4.78 6.17 2.66
N LEU A 354 5.33 5.62 1.57
CA LEU A 354 6.08 6.38 0.58
C LEU A 354 5.20 7.35 -0.20
N TRP A 355 4.02 6.92 -0.64
CA TRP A 355 3.10 7.78 -1.39
C TRP A 355 2.44 8.84 -0.51
N LEU A 356 2.04 8.48 0.71
CA LEU A 356 1.44 9.42 1.65
C LEU A 356 2.43 10.52 2.08
N SER A 357 3.70 10.16 2.27
CA SER A 357 4.73 11.13 2.65
C SER A 357 5.05 12.13 1.53
N ASP A 358 4.99 11.70 0.27
CA ASP A 358 5.20 12.58 -0.88
C ASP A 358 4.08 13.62 -0.99
N ALA A 359 2.83 13.21 -0.73
CA ALA A 359 1.69 14.10 -0.68
C ALA A 359 1.78 15.15 0.44
N MET A 360 2.58 14.88 1.48
CA MET A 360 2.78 15.76 2.64
C MET A 360 4.02 16.66 2.51
N MET A 361 4.91 16.40 1.55
CA MET A 361 6.08 17.25 1.34
C MET A 361 5.70 18.55 0.61
N PRO A 362 6.07 19.73 1.16
CA PRO A 362 5.97 20.96 0.39
C PRO A 362 6.85 20.83 -0.85
N THR A 363 6.31 21.11 -2.02
CA THR A 363 7.11 21.24 -3.25
C THR A 363 8.17 22.29 -3.02
N PRO A 364 9.47 22.01 -3.32
CA PRO A 364 10.49 23.03 -3.21
C PRO A 364 10.10 24.22 -4.08
N PRO A 365 10.30 25.47 -3.62
CA PRO A 365 9.94 26.65 -4.38
C PRO A 365 10.63 26.61 -5.75
N SER A 366 9.86 26.85 -6.80
CA SER A 366 10.31 26.83 -8.21
C SER A 366 11.37 27.89 -8.54
N SER A 367 11.62 28.83 -7.62
CA SER A 367 12.67 29.85 -7.70
C SER A 367 13.58 29.78 -6.48
N PRO A 368 14.92 29.92 -6.66
CA PRO A 368 15.83 30.03 -5.53
C PRO A 368 15.45 31.24 -4.68
N PRO A 369 15.58 31.15 -3.33
CA PRO A 369 15.26 32.26 -2.44
C PRO A 369 16.10 33.50 -2.81
N PRO A 370 15.56 34.72 -2.67
CA PRO A 370 16.28 35.95 -2.93
C PRO A 370 17.65 35.97 -2.22
N GLN A 371 18.66 36.55 -2.86
CA GLN A 371 20.03 36.61 -2.31
C GLN A 371 20.10 37.22 -0.90
N GLU A 372 19.20 38.13 -0.59
CA GLU A 372 19.07 38.77 0.73
C GLU A 372 18.66 37.81 1.83
N ALA A 373 17.77 36.83 1.53
CA ALA A 373 17.37 35.79 2.50
C ALA A 373 18.49 34.78 2.75
N ARG A 374 19.40 34.57 1.80
CA ARG A 374 20.60 33.73 1.98
C ARG A 374 21.63 34.41 2.88
N ALA A 375 21.79 35.75 2.78
CA ALA A 375 22.72 36.53 3.59
C ALA A 375 22.28 36.63 5.07
N ALA A 376 20.96 36.59 5.35
CA ALA A 376 20.42 36.67 6.69
C ALA A 376 20.41 35.35 7.47
N GLY A 377 20.88 34.24 6.87
CA GLY A 377 20.83 32.90 7.51
C GLY A 377 19.41 32.32 7.61
N GLU A 378 18.39 33.06 7.17
CA GLU A 378 16.98 32.63 7.23
C GLU A 378 16.65 31.59 6.15
N GLY A 379 17.43 31.56 5.05
CA GLY A 379 17.29 30.56 4.00
C GLY A 379 17.60 29.13 4.46
N SER A 380 18.42 28.97 5.51
CA SER A 380 18.75 27.67 6.09
C SER A 380 17.65 27.16 7.05
N ARG A 381 16.88 28.06 7.67
CA ARG A 381 15.77 27.70 8.56
C ARG A 381 14.45 27.49 7.80
N ALA A 382 14.22 28.21 6.70
CA ALA A 382 13.03 28.02 5.86
C ALA A 382 13.13 26.76 4.98
N ALA A 383 14.35 26.24 4.72
CA ALA A 383 14.57 24.96 4.04
C ALA A 383 14.44 23.74 4.98
N HIS A 384 14.27 23.94 6.28
CA HIS A 384 13.86 22.90 7.23
C HIS A 384 12.32 22.77 7.15
N GLY A 385 11.81 22.45 5.95
CA GLY A 385 10.52 21.80 5.83
C GLY A 385 10.53 20.60 6.77
N VAL A 386 9.42 20.36 7.46
CA VAL A 386 9.22 19.27 8.42
C VAL A 386 9.94 18.05 7.89
N SER A 387 11.07 17.70 8.51
CA SER A 387 11.78 16.48 8.13
C SER A 387 10.83 15.34 8.51
N LEU A 388 10.20 14.72 7.52
CA LEU A 388 9.31 13.57 7.74
C LEU A 388 10.10 12.37 8.33
N GLY A 389 11.40 12.52 8.51
CA GLY A 389 12.27 11.55 9.15
C GLY A 389 12.16 10.17 8.51
N ALA A 390 11.84 9.17 9.31
CA ALA A 390 11.72 7.77 8.88
C ALA A 390 10.30 7.38 8.42
N ALA A 391 9.30 8.27 8.52
CA ALA A 391 7.90 7.95 8.18
C ALA A 391 7.71 7.40 6.75
N PRO A 392 8.36 7.93 5.70
CA PRO A 392 8.27 7.36 4.35
C PRO A 392 8.71 5.90 4.27
N TYR A 393 9.68 5.51 5.09
CA TYR A 393 10.29 4.18 5.08
C TYR A 393 9.63 3.19 6.04
N ALA A 394 8.51 3.58 6.66
CA ALA A 394 7.82 2.78 7.68
C ALA A 394 7.52 1.35 7.20
N GLY A 395 7.11 1.18 5.95
CA GLY A 395 6.87 -0.14 5.36
C GLY A 395 8.12 -1.01 5.30
N LEU A 396 9.23 -0.43 4.86
CA LEU A 396 10.52 -1.14 4.79
C LEU A 396 11.03 -1.52 6.18
N VAL A 397 10.83 -0.62 7.16
CA VAL A 397 11.27 -0.84 8.54
C VAL A 397 10.43 -1.94 9.20
N VAL A 398 9.10 -1.85 9.13
CA VAL A 398 8.20 -2.78 9.81
C VAL A 398 8.21 -4.15 9.12
N LEU A 399 7.93 -4.19 7.82
CA LEU A 399 7.76 -5.46 7.08
C LEU A 399 9.09 -6.06 6.66
N GLY A 400 9.97 -5.24 6.11
CA GLY A 400 11.26 -5.72 5.62
C GLY A 400 12.12 -6.24 6.77
N MET A 401 12.29 -5.47 7.83
CA MET A 401 13.19 -5.79 8.94
C MET A 401 12.45 -6.36 10.15
N GLY A 402 11.44 -5.64 10.67
CA GLY A 402 10.76 -5.98 11.92
C GLY A 402 10.15 -7.36 11.90
N ASP A 403 9.21 -7.62 10.97
CA ASP A 403 8.54 -8.93 10.85
C ASP A 403 9.50 -10.09 10.52
N ALA A 404 10.52 -9.82 9.68
CA ALA A 404 11.51 -10.84 9.37
C ALA A 404 12.31 -11.27 10.62
N VAL A 405 12.83 -10.30 11.37
CA VAL A 405 13.66 -10.55 12.56
C VAL A 405 12.82 -11.10 13.70
N ALA A 406 11.61 -10.55 13.95
CA ALA A 406 10.69 -11.06 14.97
C ALA A 406 10.40 -12.54 14.80
N SER A 407 10.12 -12.97 13.56
CA SER A 407 9.81 -14.36 13.26
C SER A 407 11.03 -15.28 13.42
N VAL A 408 12.20 -14.87 12.93
CA VAL A 408 13.42 -15.69 13.03
C VAL A 408 13.83 -15.84 14.48
N VAL A 409 13.93 -14.74 15.23
CA VAL A 409 14.35 -14.77 16.64
C VAL A 409 13.27 -15.45 17.49
N GLY A 410 11.99 -15.15 17.26
CA GLY A 410 10.88 -15.78 18.00
C GLY A 410 10.87 -17.30 17.88
N VAL A 411 11.20 -17.86 16.70
CA VAL A 411 11.23 -19.31 16.49
C VAL A 411 12.48 -19.97 17.08
N HIS A 412 13.66 -19.31 17.01
CA HIS A 412 14.93 -19.92 17.41
C HIS A 412 15.30 -19.65 18.87
N VAL A 413 14.96 -18.48 19.40
CA VAL A 413 15.41 -17.99 20.72
C VAL A 413 14.22 -17.75 21.65
N GLY A 414 13.00 -17.56 21.12
CA GLY A 414 11.83 -17.19 21.91
C GLY A 414 11.48 -18.21 22.98
N ARG A 415 11.39 -17.77 24.23
CA ARG A 415 11.06 -18.57 25.42
C ARG A 415 9.80 -18.04 26.11
N VAL A 416 9.69 -16.70 26.22
CA VAL A 416 8.58 -16.03 26.89
C VAL A 416 7.54 -15.62 25.86
N ARG A 417 6.30 -16.09 26.03
CA ARG A 417 5.19 -15.74 25.15
C ARG A 417 4.40 -14.56 25.71
N TRP A 418 3.93 -13.69 24.83
CA TRP A 418 2.94 -12.69 25.20
C TRP A 418 1.64 -13.37 25.66
N PRO A 419 0.91 -12.82 26.63
CA PRO A 419 -0.40 -13.32 27.03
C PRO A 419 -1.35 -13.38 25.82
N THR A 420 -2.13 -14.45 25.70
CA THR A 420 -3.15 -14.66 24.65
C THR A 420 -2.65 -14.82 23.21
N THR A 421 -1.32 -14.73 22.95
CA THR A 421 -0.77 -14.84 21.59
C THR A 421 0.30 -15.93 21.48
N ARG A 422 0.64 -16.30 20.23
CA ARG A 422 1.75 -17.22 19.96
C ARG A 422 3.10 -16.49 19.76
N LYS A 423 3.09 -15.16 19.81
CA LYS A 423 4.27 -14.32 19.62
C LYS A 423 5.13 -14.27 20.89
N THR A 424 6.43 -14.03 20.75
CA THR A 424 7.38 -14.08 21.88
C THR A 424 7.93 -12.68 22.20
N VAL A 425 8.22 -12.46 23.46
CA VAL A 425 8.81 -11.18 23.95
C VAL A 425 10.18 -10.93 23.31
N GLU A 426 11.01 -11.99 23.21
CA GLU A 426 12.33 -11.92 22.60
C GLU A 426 12.25 -11.57 21.11
N GLY A 427 11.25 -12.13 20.38
CA GLY A 427 10.99 -11.78 19.00
C GLY A 427 10.61 -10.32 18.84
N SER A 428 9.71 -9.79 19.67
CA SER A 428 9.30 -8.38 19.65
C SER A 428 10.45 -7.43 20.02
N ALA A 429 11.30 -7.80 20.98
CA ALA A 429 12.47 -7.02 21.35
C ALA A 429 13.52 -6.97 20.22
N ALA A 430 13.75 -8.10 19.56
CA ALA A 430 14.65 -8.17 18.41
C ALA A 430 14.11 -7.38 17.21
N ALA A 431 12.79 -7.41 16.97
CA ALA A 431 12.14 -6.57 15.98
C ALA A 431 12.37 -5.09 16.28
N ALA A 432 12.10 -4.64 17.51
CA ALA A 432 12.28 -3.24 17.90
C ALA A 432 13.75 -2.79 17.71
N ALA A 433 14.71 -3.58 18.15
CA ALA A 433 16.13 -3.27 17.99
C ALA A 433 16.55 -3.19 16.51
N SER A 434 16.10 -4.14 15.67
CA SER A 434 16.42 -4.17 14.24
C SER A 434 15.73 -3.04 13.46
N MET A 435 14.49 -2.69 13.81
CA MET A 435 13.77 -1.56 13.22
C MET A 435 14.48 -0.25 13.54
N LEU A 436 14.87 -0.01 14.79
CA LEU A 436 15.64 1.16 15.19
C LEU A 436 16.98 1.22 14.45
N GLY A 437 17.69 0.09 14.35
CA GLY A 437 18.93 0.00 13.58
C GLY A 437 18.74 0.37 12.12
N LEU A 438 17.65 -0.07 11.47
CA LEU A 438 17.36 0.28 10.09
C LEU A 438 16.95 1.75 9.93
N VAL A 439 16.17 2.31 10.87
CA VAL A 439 15.84 3.75 10.89
C VAL A 439 17.11 4.59 10.96
N LEU A 440 18.06 4.23 11.84
CA LEU A 440 19.38 4.87 11.96
C LEU A 440 20.14 4.81 10.63
N PHE A 441 20.22 3.63 10.07
CA PHE A 441 20.94 3.41 8.82
C PHE A 441 20.33 4.22 7.67
N LEU A 442 19.00 4.22 7.54
CA LEU A 442 18.30 4.99 6.49
C LEU A 442 18.50 6.49 6.67
N ARG A 443 18.41 7.00 7.89
CA ARG A 443 18.68 8.40 8.17
C ARG A 443 20.13 8.77 7.81
N TRP A 444 21.09 7.98 8.27
CA TRP A 444 22.49 8.20 7.92
C TRP A 444 22.71 8.19 6.40
N LEU A 445 22.07 7.26 5.70
CA LEU A 445 22.21 7.10 4.25
C LEU A 445 21.58 8.27 3.47
N VAL A 446 20.39 8.73 3.89
CA VAL A 446 19.61 9.76 3.19
C VAL A 446 20.05 11.16 3.61
N GLU A 447 20.26 11.40 4.90
CA GLU A 447 20.63 12.72 5.44
C GLU A 447 22.16 12.97 5.39
N ARG A 448 22.93 12.06 4.81
CA ARG A 448 24.41 12.16 4.65
C ARG A 448 25.16 12.52 5.94
N GLY A 449 24.75 11.90 7.06
CA GLY A 449 25.44 12.05 8.34
C GLY A 449 25.00 13.24 9.19
N GLY A 450 23.87 13.86 8.91
CA GLY A 450 23.26 14.86 9.78
C GLY A 450 23.03 14.26 11.19
N ALA A 451 23.46 14.98 12.25
CA ALA A 451 23.19 14.55 13.62
C ALA A 451 21.69 14.68 13.90
N ALA A 452 21.05 13.56 14.21
CA ALA A 452 19.67 13.57 14.71
C ALA A 452 19.66 14.07 16.16
N ASP A 453 18.66 14.89 16.48
CA ASP A 453 18.46 15.34 17.86
C ASP A 453 18.07 14.15 18.76
N VAL A 454 18.44 14.21 20.04
CA VAL A 454 18.07 13.17 21.03
C VAL A 454 16.56 13.00 21.11
N ALA A 455 15.79 14.09 20.97
CA ALA A 455 14.34 14.04 20.97
C ALA A 455 13.78 13.22 19.80
N ASP A 456 14.35 13.32 18.60
CA ASP A 456 13.97 12.50 17.43
C ASP A 456 14.21 11.01 17.68
N TRP A 457 15.27 10.68 18.39
CA TRP A 457 15.61 9.31 18.79
C TRP A 457 14.60 8.73 19.76
N CYS A 458 14.27 9.50 20.79
CA CYS A 458 13.28 9.09 21.78
C CYS A 458 11.93 8.87 21.14
N CYS A 459 11.49 9.79 20.26
CA CYS A 459 10.24 9.65 19.52
C CYS A 459 10.24 8.41 18.63
N ALA A 460 11.28 8.19 17.84
CA ALA A 460 11.40 6.99 16.99
C ALA A 460 11.39 5.70 17.80
N ALA A 461 12.09 5.68 18.95
CA ALA A 461 12.12 4.53 19.84
C ALA A 461 10.73 4.24 20.43
N VAL A 462 10.03 5.25 20.93
CA VAL A 462 8.65 5.11 21.46
C VAL A 462 7.70 4.60 20.38
N CYS A 463 7.71 5.20 19.19
CA CYS A 463 6.87 4.76 18.08
C CYS A 463 7.17 3.30 17.68
N THR A 464 8.46 2.91 17.66
CA THR A 464 8.88 1.55 17.34
C THR A 464 8.38 0.54 18.39
N VAL A 465 8.52 0.86 19.67
CA VAL A 465 8.01 -0.01 20.75
C VAL A 465 6.50 -0.15 20.67
N LEU A 466 5.77 0.96 20.45
CA LEU A 466 4.32 0.94 20.34
C LEU A 466 3.85 0.05 19.17
N VAL A 467 4.51 0.11 18.01
CA VAL A 467 4.15 -0.75 16.86
C VAL A 467 4.50 -2.21 17.11
N CYS A 468 5.61 -2.52 17.77
CA CYS A 468 5.96 -3.90 18.16
C CYS A 468 4.97 -4.47 19.19
N LEU A 469 4.49 -3.64 20.12
CA LEU A 469 3.41 -4.04 21.03
C LEU A 469 2.09 -4.24 20.29
N LEU A 470 1.73 -3.33 19.39
CA LEU A 470 0.53 -3.49 18.56
C LEU A 470 0.62 -4.79 17.75
N GLU A 471 1.77 -5.09 17.13
CA GLU A 471 2.00 -6.35 16.43
C GLU A 471 1.80 -7.56 17.34
N ALA A 472 2.27 -7.51 18.59
CA ALA A 472 2.16 -8.62 19.52
C ALA A 472 0.71 -9.03 19.81
N PHE A 473 -0.24 -8.09 19.81
CA PHE A 473 -1.63 -8.30 20.21
C PHE A 473 -2.64 -8.26 19.06
N THR A 474 -2.25 -7.76 17.87
CA THR A 474 -3.19 -7.69 16.74
C THR A 474 -3.37 -9.04 16.05
N SER A 475 -4.61 -9.32 15.63
CA SER A 475 -4.98 -10.43 14.77
C SER A 475 -5.26 -10.05 13.33
N GLN A 476 -5.18 -8.74 13.02
CA GLN A 476 -5.41 -8.19 11.67
C GLN A 476 -4.24 -8.51 10.72
N ILE A 477 -4.39 -8.14 9.45
CA ILE A 477 -3.32 -8.28 8.46
C ILE A 477 -2.18 -7.31 8.79
N ASP A 478 -1.17 -7.86 9.45
CA ASP A 478 0.01 -7.12 9.92
C ASP A 478 0.70 -6.37 8.77
N ASN A 479 0.74 -6.99 7.57
CA ASN A 479 1.46 -6.48 6.40
C ASN A 479 0.89 -5.19 5.79
N LEU A 480 -0.34 -4.80 6.08
CA LEU A 480 -0.94 -3.57 5.58
C LEU A 480 -1.02 -2.50 6.66
N PHE A 481 -1.53 -2.87 7.83
CA PHE A 481 -1.88 -1.90 8.87
C PHE A 481 -0.69 -1.41 9.68
N LEU A 482 0.23 -2.29 10.07
CA LEU A 482 1.37 -1.90 10.91
C LEU A 482 2.27 -0.84 10.26
N PRO A 483 2.61 -0.91 8.96
CA PRO A 483 3.35 0.16 8.29
C PRO A 483 2.66 1.52 8.34
N VAL A 484 1.34 1.53 8.12
CA VAL A 484 0.54 2.77 8.12
C VAL A 484 0.47 3.36 9.54
N TYR A 485 0.25 2.52 10.57
CA TYR A 485 0.29 2.96 11.96
C TYR A 485 1.65 3.52 12.36
N TYR A 486 2.73 2.84 11.95
CA TYR A 486 4.07 3.31 12.25
C TYR A 486 4.40 4.64 11.56
N ALA A 487 4.04 4.78 10.27
CA ALA A 487 4.17 6.03 9.55
C ALA A 487 3.38 7.16 10.22
N ALA A 488 2.11 6.91 10.58
CA ALA A 488 1.27 7.88 11.26
C ALA A 488 1.84 8.30 12.62
N ALA A 489 2.34 7.34 13.42
CA ALA A 489 2.96 7.63 14.72
C ALA A 489 4.22 8.49 14.56
N LEU A 490 5.09 8.17 13.59
CA LEU A 490 6.30 8.95 13.29
C LEU A 490 5.95 10.38 12.79
N LEU A 491 4.93 10.50 11.95
CA LEU A 491 4.44 11.80 11.49
C LEU A 491 3.90 12.64 12.66
N LEU A 492 3.03 12.09 13.49
CA LEU A 492 2.49 12.77 14.65
C LEU A 492 3.62 13.24 15.60
N ALA A 493 4.61 12.38 15.83
CA ALA A 493 5.77 12.73 16.64
C ALA A 493 6.59 13.88 16.04
N SER A 494 6.66 14.00 14.70
CA SER A 494 7.38 15.11 14.03
C SER A 494 6.65 16.47 14.14
N TYR A 495 5.35 16.46 14.39
CA TYR A 495 4.53 17.67 14.58
C TYR A 495 4.45 18.12 16.05
N MET A 496 4.94 17.34 17.01
CA MET A 496 4.95 17.77 18.41
C MET A 496 5.83 19.01 18.59
N PRO A 497 5.35 20.06 19.28
CA PRO A 497 6.17 21.25 19.54
C PRO A 497 7.41 20.82 20.34
N ARG A 498 8.58 21.20 19.86
CA ARG A 498 9.85 21.01 20.54
C ARG A 498 10.08 22.26 21.41
N GLU A 499 9.85 22.13 22.70
CA GLU A 499 10.20 23.17 23.67
C GLU A 499 11.74 23.27 23.84
#